data_42e2c9d800a0541f032da756f58395ad
#
_entry.id   42e2c9d800a0541f032da756f58395ad
#
_cell.length_a   1.000
_cell.length_b   1.000
_cell.length_c   1.000
_cell.angle_alpha   90.00
_cell.angle_beta   90.00
_cell.angle_gamma   90.00
#
_symmetry.space_group_name_H-M   'P 1'
#
loop_
_entity.id
_entity.type
_entity.pdbx_description
1 polymer ?
#
loop_
_entity_poly.entity_id
_entity_poly.type
_entity_poly.pdbx_seq_one_letter_code
_entity_poly.pdbx_strand_id
1 'polypeptide(L)'
;MVSTKRGFGASSAAVEARDADALVALAAEDVKLDFGGGAGRAELRARLDDEAGKLWEELDELMALGCSANDQGGVTIPWYFDQDMGVADPFMSMLVTGEDVPVYRSADRGAARVAAVSWDVVGIESLNPESEFQQVTLGEDETGFIATDKLRSLVDYRLIASSRNGRWRITAFIAGD
;
A
#
# COMPACT_ATOMS: atom_id res chain seq x y z
N MET A 1 -3.94 5.45 -22.97
CA MET A 1 -4.11 4.14 -22.32
C MET A 1 -2.94 3.16 -22.52
N VAL A 2 -2.25 3.11 -23.66
CA VAL A 2 -1.09 2.21 -23.92
C VAL A 2 0.17 2.60 -23.13
N SER A 3 0.39 3.88 -22.83
CA SER A 3 1.61 4.38 -22.14
C SER A 3 1.63 4.08 -20.65
N THR A 4 0.46 4.08 -20.00
CA THR A 4 0.29 3.82 -18.55
C THR A 4 0.62 2.37 -18.21
N LYS A 5 0.14 1.42 -19.04
CA LYS A 5 0.45 -0.01 -18.88
C LYS A 5 1.95 -0.33 -19.03
N ARG A 6 2.68 0.43 -19.87
CA ARG A 6 4.13 0.25 -20.02
C ARG A 6 4.93 0.76 -18.82
N GLY A 7 4.51 1.88 -18.23
CA GLY A 7 5.17 2.44 -17.04
C GLY A 7 5.01 1.53 -15.82
N PHE A 8 3.80 1.03 -15.59
CA PHE A 8 3.51 0.07 -14.53
C PHE A 8 4.29 -1.24 -14.72
N GLY A 9 4.28 -1.80 -15.93
CA GLY A 9 5.02 -3.03 -16.24
C GLY A 9 6.54 -2.89 -16.05
N ALA A 10 7.11 -1.72 -16.33
CA ALA A 10 8.54 -1.48 -16.09
C ALA A 10 8.88 -1.41 -14.58
N SER A 11 8.00 -0.77 -13.78
CA SER A 11 8.19 -0.73 -12.32
C SER A 11 8.03 -2.11 -11.70
N SER A 12 7.03 -2.88 -12.10
CA SER A 12 6.83 -4.26 -11.65
C SER A 12 8.04 -5.14 -11.97
N ALA A 13 8.56 -5.07 -13.20
CA ALA A 13 9.73 -5.84 -13.60
C ALA A 13 11.00 -5.46 -12.80
N ALA A 14 11.19 -4.17 -12.51
CA ALA A 14 12.33 -3.72 -11.69
C ALA A 14 12.20 -4.20 -10.24
N VAL A 15 10.99 -4.20 -9.68
CA VAL A 15 10.72 -4.70 -8.33
C VAL A 15 10.93 -6.22 -8.26
N GLU A 16 10.35 -7.00 -9.18
CA GLU A 16 10.51 -8.46 -9.25
C GLU A 16 11.99 -8.88 -9.37
N ALA A 17 12.79 -8.10 -10.13
CA ALA A 17 14.21 -8.34 -10.31
C ALA A 17 15.09 -7.79 -9.17
N ARG A 18 14.53 -7.04 -8.20
CA ARG A 18 15.27 -6.27 -7.19
C ARG A 18 16.32 -5.35 -7.84
N ASP A 19 16.03 -4.83 -9.03
CA ASP A 19 16.92 -3.95 -9.79
C ASP A 19 16.74 -2.50 -9.35
N ALA A 20 17.55 -2.09 -8.36
CA ALA A 20 17.52 -0.74 -7.83
C ALA A 20 17.90 0.33 -8.88
N ASP A 21 18.82 0.02 -9.78
CA ASP A 21 19.23 0.95 -10.84
C ASP A 21 18.06 1.19 -11.81
N ALA A 22 17.38 0.13 -12.22
CA ALA A 22 16.21 0.24 -13.08
C ALA A 22 15.07 1.01 -12.39
N LEU A 23 14.78 0.72 -11.12
CA LEU A 23 13.71 1.40 -10.38
C LEU A 23 14.02 2.89 -10.18
N VAL A 24 15.25 3.24 -9.77
CA VAL A 24 15.72 4.62 -9.61
C VAL A 24 15.67 5.39 -10.95
N ALA A 25 15.99 4.72 -12.07
CA ALA A 25 15.90 5.34 -13.40
C ALA A 25 14.46 5.69 -13.79
N LEU A 26 13.46 4.98 -13.26
CA LEU A 26 12.03 5.29 -13.46
C LEU A 26 11.54 6.45 -12.58
N ALA A 27 12.25 6.79 -11.51
CA ALA A 27 11.87 7.89 -10.63
C ALA A 27 12.17 9.28 -11.24
N ALA A 28 11.43 10.29 -10.80
CA ALA A 28 11.79 11.69 -11.03
C ALA A 28 13.06 12.06 -10.27
N GLU A 29 13.77 13.09 -10.71
CA GLU A 29 14.98 13.56 -10.00
C GLU A 29 14.66 14.03 -8.58
N ASP A 30 13.48 14.59 -8.42
CA ASP A 30 12.91 15.16 -7.20
C ASP A 30 11.85 14.26 -6.56
N VAL A 31 11.90 12.94 -6.79
CA VAL A 31 10.92 11.99 -6.23
C VAL A 31 10.75 12.21 -4.73
N LYS A 32 9.50 12.37 -4.27
CA LYS A 32 9.17 12.57 -2.86
C LYS A 32 9.15 11.22 -2.15
N LEU A 33 9.81 11.12 -0.98
CA LEU A 33 9.99 9.87 -0.24
C LEU A 33 9.38 9.89 1.17
N ASP A 34 9.12 11.08 1.70
CA ASP A 34 8.41 11.29 2.97
C ASP A 34 7.89 12.72 3.10
N PHE A 35 7.21 13.01 4.21
CA PHE A 35 6.72 14.35 4.55
C PHE A 35 7.73 15.18 5.34
N GLY A 36 8.85 14.58 5.79
CA GLY A 36 9.95 15.23 6.51
C GLY A 36 11.00 15.90 5.64
N GLY A 37 10.86 15.79 4.30
CA GLY A 37 11.78 16.38 3.32
C GLY A 37 12.70 15.40 2.62
N GLY A 38 12.57 14.09 2.87
CA GLY A 38 13.27 13.04 2.13
C GLY A 38 12.85 13.03 0.67
N ALA A 39 13.81 13.21 -0.24
CA ALA A 39 13.54 13.30 -1.66
C ALA A 39 14.76 12.97 -2.52
N GLY A 40 14.49 12.65 -3.79
CA GLY A 40 15.48 12.48 -4.83
C GLY A 40 15.98 11.05 -5.01
N ARG A 41 16.56 10.82 -6.19
CA ARG A 41 17.01 9.49 -6.62
C ARG A 41 18.11 8.90 -5.73
N ALA A 42 19.02 9.75 -5.23
CA ALA A 42 20.11 9.29 -4.37
C ALA A 42 19.57 8.76 -3.04
N GLU A 43 18.61 9.47 -2.45
CA GLU A 43 17.94 9.05 -1.24
C GLU A 43 17.10 7.76 -1.46
N LEU A 44 16.36 7.69 -2.59
CA LEU A 44 15.63 6.47 -2.96
C LEU A 44 16.57 5.28 -3.05
N ARG A 45 17.74 5.46 -3.71
CA ARG A 45 18.75 4.40 -3.81
C ARG A 45 19.25 3.95 -2.44
N ALA A 46 19.58 4.90 -1.56
CA ALA A 46 20.05 4.59 -0.22
C ALA A 46 19.00 3.79 0.59
N ARG A 47 17.71 4.14 0.47
CA ARG A 47 16.62 3.41 1.12
C ARG A 47 16.41 2.01 0.54
N LEU A 48 16.62 1.81 -0.76
CA LEU A 48 16.53 0.49 -1.40
C LEU A 48 17.71 -0.42 -1.01
N ASP A 49 18.88 0.16 -0.74
CA ASP A 49 20.09 -0.56 -0.31
C ASP A 49 20.07 -0.85 1.22
N ASP A 50 19.18 -0.23 1.97
CA ASP A 50 18.99 -0.46 3.41
C ASP A 50 18.05 -1.66 3.66
N GLU A 51 18.63 -2.82 3.93
CA GLU A 51 17.87 -4.05 4.22
C GLU A 51 16.97 -3.92 5.47
N ALA A 52 17.37 -3.09 6.44
CA ALA A 52 16.56 -2.88 7.66
C ALA A 52 15.27 -2.09 7.38
N GLY A 53 15.27 -1.25 6.34
CA GLY A 53 14.10 -0.47 5.93
C GLY A 53 13.01 -1.26 5.21
N LYS A 54 13.30 -2.50 4.78
CA LYS A 54 12.35 -3.42 4.12
C LYS A 54 11.60 -2.84 2.91
N LEU A 55 12.18 -1.83 2.26
CA LEU A 55 11.49 -1.09 1.20
C LEU A 55 11.12 -1.96 -0.01
N TRP A 56 11.88 -3.03 -0.26
CA TRP A 56 11.57 -3.99 -1.30
C TRP A 56 10.34 -4.85 -0.97
N GLU A 57 10.14 -5.19 0.29
CA GLU A 57 8.96 -5.93 0.75
C GLU A 57 7.70 -5.08 0.57
N GLU A 58 7.78 -3.79 0.93
CA GLU A 58 6.71 -2.82 0.69
C GLU A 58 6.37 -2.66 -0.80
N LEU A 59 7.37 -2.64 -1.65
CA LEU A 59 7.17 -2.57 -3.11
C LEU A 59 6.49 -3.82 -3.66
N ASP A 60 6.84 -5.01 -3.19
CA ASP A 60 6.19 -6.26 -3.59
C ASP A 60 4.70 -6.24 -3.23
N GLU A 61 4.39 -5.85 -1.99
CA GLU A 61 3.01 -5.74 -1.52
C GLU A 61 2.21 -4.73 -2.35
N LEU A 62 2.80 -3.56 -2.64
CA LEU A 62 2.18 -2.54 -3.48
C LEU A 62 1.89 -3.05 -4.89
N MET A 63 2.85 -3.71 -5.53
CA MET A 63 2.67 -4.21 -6.91
C MET A 63 1.54 -5.23 -7.00
N ALA A 64 1.32 -6.03 -5.94
CA ALA A 64 0.23 -7.00 -5.88
C ALA A 64 -1.16 -6.36 -5.81
N LEU A 65 -1.27 -5.13 -5.28
CA LEU A 65 -2.54 -4.43 -5.10
C LEU A 65 -3.05 -3.70 -6.36
N GLY A 66 -2.23 -3.60 -7.41
CA GLY A 66 -2.62 -2.93 -8.64
C GLY A 66 -2.73 -1.40 -8.51
N CYS A 67 -3.20 -0.75 -9.58
CA CYS A 67 -3.20 0.71 -9.68
C CYS A 67 -4.53 1.29 -10.15
N SER A 68 -4.76 2.57 -9.81
CA SER A 68 -5.84 3.41 -10.34
C SER A 68 -5.28 4.64 -11.09
N ALA A 69 -6.11 5.24 -11.93
CA ALA A 69 -5.83 6.56 -12.46
C ALA A 69 -6.31 7.60 -11.44
N ASN A 70 -5.46 8.58 -11.12
CA ASN A 70 -5.84 9.68 -10.23
C ASN A 70 -6.42 10.88 -11.01
N ASP A 71 -7.08 11.78 -10.29
CA ASP A 71 -7.76 12.96 -10.88
C ASP A 71 -6.81 13.95 -11.56
N GLN A 72 -5.51 13.85 -11.29
CA GLN A 72 -4.47 14.69 -11.91
C GLN A 72 -3.92 14.09 -13.21
N GLY A 73 -4.51 12.97 -13.68
CA GLY A 73 -4.05 12.25 -14.87
C GLY A 73 -2.80 11.41 -14.66
N GLY A 74 -2.42 11.18 -13.41
CA GLY A 74 -1.38 10.26 -12.99
C GLY A 74 -1.93 8.86 -12.68
N VAL A 75 -1.08 8.04 -12.06
CA VAL A 75 -1.40 6.70 -11.59
C VAL A 75 -0.95 6.58 -10.15
N THR A 76 -1.80 6.00 -9.31
CA THR A 76 -1.49 5.66 -7.93
C THR A 76 -1.54 4.15 -7.70
N ILE A 77 -0.61 3.65 -6.95
CA ILE A 77 -0.55 2.29 -6.41
C ILE A 77 -0.47 2.44 -4.88
N PRO A 78 -1.33 1.78 -4.12
CA PRO A 78 -2.40 0.85 -4.50
C PRO A 78 -3.63 1.56 -5.06
N TRP A 79 -4.48 0.78 -5.76
CA TRP A 79 -5.66 1.28 -6.45
C TRP A 79 -6.64 2.04 -5.55
N TYR A 80 -6.79 1.60 -4.30
CA TYR A 80 -7.79 2.14 -3.37
C TYR A 80 -7.46 3.55 -2.86
N PHE A 81 -6.21 3.97 -2.97
CA PHE A 81 -5.77 5.26 -2.43
C PHE A 81 -6.47 6.46 -3.09
N ASP A 82 -6.88 6.31 -4.35
CA ASP A 82 -7.64 7.34 -5.08
C ASP A 82 -9.16 7.10 -5.03
N GLN A 83 -9.63 6.20 -4.16
CA GLN A 83 -11.05 5.91 -4.00
C GLN A 83 -11.57 6.54 -2.70
N ASP A 84 -12.84 6.96 -2.74
CA ASP A 84 -13.57 7.26 -1.50
C ASP A 84 -13.97 5.93 -0.84
N MET A 85 -13.24 5.54 0.19
CA MET A 85 -13.49 4.31 0.94
C MET A 85 -14.61 4.49 1.97
N GLY A 86 -15.23 5.68 2.07
CA GLY A 86 -16.35 5.95 2.97
C GLY A 86 -15.97 5.92 4.46
N VAL A 87 -14.69 6.12 4.80
CA VAL A 87 -14.19 6.08 6.19
C VAL A 87 -14.05 7.48 6.77
N ALA A 88 -14.40 7.62 8.06
CA ALA A 88 -14.29 8.90 8.76
C ALA A 88 -12.83 9.20 9.19
N ASP A 89 -12.06 8.17 9.52
CA ASP A 89 -10.67 8.27 9.95
C ASP A 89 -9.82 7.17 9.30
N PRO A 90 -8.99 7.51 8.31
CA PRO A 90 -8.13 6.54 7.64
C PRO A 90 -7.01 5.98 8.52
N PHE A 91 -6.64 6.66 9.62
CA PHE A 91 -5.64 6.17 10.58
C PHE A 91 -6.19 5.07 11.48
N MET A 92 -7.51 5.05 11.67
CA MET A 92 -8.23 4.06 12.48
C MET A 92 -8.95 3.04 11.61
N SER A 93 -8.53 2.87 10.36
CA SER A 93 -9.16 2.00 9.37
C SER A 93 -8.13 1.17 8.63
N MET A 94 -8.47 -0.10 8.38
CA MET A 94 -7.62 -1.04 7.64
C MET A 94 -8.40 -1.64 6.47
N LEU A 95 -7.78 -1.73 5.31
CA LEU A 95 -8.29 -2.53 4.21
C LEU A 95 -8.03 -4.02 4.48
N VAL A 96 -9.06 -4.83 4.37
CA VAL A 96 -8.92 -6.30 4.34
C VAL A 96 -8.46 -6.71 2.94
N THR A 97 -7.28 -7.32 2.85
CA THR A 97 -6.67 -7.73 1.57
C THR A 97 -6.99 -9.18 1.26
N GLY A 98 -7.96 -9.41 0.38
CA GLY A 98 -8.35 -10.73 -0.08
C GLY A 98 -9.85 -10.95 -0.13
N GLU A 99 -10.24 -12.13 -0.61
CA GLU A 99 -11.63 -12.58 -0.66
C GLU A 99 -11.90 -13.57 0.47
N ASP A 100 -13.10 -13.52 1.04
CA ASP A 100 -13.59 -14.43 2.08
C ASP A 100 -12.64 -14.55 3.30
N VAL A 101 -11.98 -13.43 3.66
CA VAL A 101 -11.06 -13.39 4.80
C VAL A 101 -11.82 -13.61 6.10
N PRO A 102 -11.46 -14.63 6.90
CA PRO A 102 -12.21 -14.98 8.08
C PRO A 102 -12.04 -13.96 9.20
N VAL A 103 -13.14 -13.61 9.84
CA VAL A 103 -13.17 -12.90 11.11
C VAL A 103 -13.44 -13.92 12.22
N TYR A 104 -12.53 -13.99 13.18
CA TYR A 104 -12.59 -14.95 14.28
C TYR A 104 -13.16 -14.30 15.55
N ARG A 105 -13.74 -15.15 16.42
CA ARG A 105 -14.26 -14.69 17.72
C ARG A 105 -13.16 -14.28 18.71
N SER A 106 -11.96 -14.83 18.57
CA SER A 106 -10.79 -14.53 19.37
C SER A 106 -9.53 -14.62 18.49
N ALA A 107 -8.41 -14.11 18.98
CA ALA A 107 -7.11 -14.05 18.29
C ALA A 107 -6.48 -15.46 18.14
N ASP A 108 -7.16 -16.37 17.44
CA ASP A 108 -6.77 -17.76 17.22
C ASP A 108 -7.38 -18.28 15.92
N ARG A 109 -6.57 -18.87 15.04
CA ARG A 109 -7.02 -19.48 13.76
C ARG A 109 -7.95 -20.67 13.97
N GLY A 110 -7.92 -21.32 15.14
CA GLY A 110 -8.82 -22.39 15.54
C GLY A 110 -10.14 -21.93 16.14
N ALA A 111 -10.28 -20.62 16.40
CA ALA A 111 -11.51 -20.07 16.95
C ALA A 111 -12.68 -20.10 15.94
N ALA A 112 -13.90 -19.98 16.46
CA ALA A 112 -15.08 -19.92 15.62
C ALA A 112 -15.04 -18.68 14.72
N ARG A 113 -15.30 -18.88 13.42
CA ARG A 113 -15.51 -17.77 12.47
C ARG A 113 -16.87 -17.13 12.79
N VAL A 114 -16.88 -15.80 12.92
CA VAL A 114 -18.10 -15.00 13.19
C VAL A 114 -18.57 -14.26 11.95
N ALA A 115 -17.65 -13.92 11.03
CA ALA A 115 -17.93 -13.28 9.76
C ALA A 115 -16.83 -13.60 8.73
N ALA A 116 -16.98 -13.06 7.54
CA ALA A 116 -15.95 -13.00 6.52
C ALA A 116 -16.04 -11.64 5.80
N VAL A 117 -14.89 -11.10 5.42
CA VAL A 117 -14.76 -9.80 4.74
C VAL A 117 -13.96 -9.99 3.46
N SER A 118 -14.35 -9.29 2.39
CA SER A 118 -13.66 -9.33 1.09
C SER A 118 -13.41 -7.92 0.59
N TRP A 119 -12.14 -7.51 0.51
CA TRP A 119 -11.73 -6.21 -0.05
C TRP A 119 -12.54 -5.02 0.47
N ASP A 120 -12.82 -5.02 1.76
CA ASP A 120 -13.61 -3.98 2.44
C ASP A 120 -12.81 -3.40 3.61
N VAL A 121 -13.29 -2.28 4.15
CA VAL A 121 -12.61 -1.57 5.23
C VAL A 121 -13.21 -1.97 6.57
N VAL A 122 -12.35 -2.19 7.55
CA VAL A 122 -12.69 -2.45 8.94
C VAL A 122 -12.06 -1.39 9.85
N GLY A 123 -12.74 -1.07 10.94
CA GLY A 123 -12.21 -0.19 11.98
C GLY A 123 -11.22 -0.94 12.88
N ILE A 124 -10.25 -0.22 13.43
CA ILE A 124 -9.35 -0.68 14.51
C ILE A 124 -9.31 0.36 15.63
N GLU A 125 -9.09 -0.08 16.86
CA GLU A 125 -8.82 0.85 17.98
C GLU A 125 -7.33 1.15 18.11
N SER A 126 -6.49 0.17 17.79
CA SER A 126 -5.03 0.31 17.79
C SER A 126 -4.40 -0.74 16.90
N LEU A 127 -3.31 -0.39 16.25
CA LEU A 127 -2.50 -1.33 15.47
C LEU A 127 -1.33 -1.84 16.32
N ASN A 128 -1.19 -3.17 16.44
CA ASN A 128 -0.01 -3.81 16.98
C ASN A 128 0.62 -4.69 15.90
N PRO A 129 1.61 -4.19 15.14
CA PRO A 129 2.21 -4.92 14.02
C PRO A 129 2.86 -6.26 14.42
N GLU A 130 3.29 -6.39 15.69
CA GLU A 130 3.92 -7.62 16.20
C GLU A 130 2.88 -8.70 16.58
N SER A 131 1.59 -8.34 16.63
CA SER A 131 0.52 -9.31 16.94
C SER A 131 0.13 -10.09 15.69
N GLU A 132 -0.10 -11.41 15.83
CA GLU A 132 -0.61 -12.25 14.74
C GLU A 132 -2.03 -11.86 14.31
N PHE A 133 -2.81 -11.25 15.21
CA PHE A 133 -4.18 -10.81 14.95
C PHE A 133 -4.41 -9.40 15.42
N GLN A 134 -5.27 -8.68 14.70
CA GLN A 134 -5.81 -7.41 15.14
C GLN A 134 -7.28 -7.56 15.52
N GLN A 135 -7.68 -6.89 16.60
CA GLN A 135 -9.10 -6.70 16.87
C GLN A 135 -9.66 -5.67 15.90
N VAL A 136 -10.74 -6.02 15.23
CA VAL A 136 -11.42 -5.17 14.25
C VAL A 136 -12.87 -4.93 14.62
N THR A 137 -13.41 -3.79 14.18
CA THR A 137 -14.82 -3.46 14.27
C THR A 137 -15.46 -3.58 12.89
N LEU A 138 -16.58 -4.31 12.81
CA LEU A 138 -17.39 -4.53 11.64
C LEU A 138 -18.70 -3.76 11.79
N GLY A 139 -18.94 -2.74 10.97
CA GLY A 139 -20.14 -1.93 11.12
C GLY A 139 -20.22 -1.19 12.45
N GLU A 140 -21.42 -1.06 13.02
CA GLU A 140 -21.63 -0.18 14.18
C GLU A 140 -21.23 -0.78 15.54
N ASP A 141 -21.30 -2.11 15.73
CA ASP A 141 -21.09 -2.72 17.06
C ASP A 141 -20.49 -4.14 17.04
N GLU A 142 -20.22 -4.72 15.88
CA GLU A 142 -19.68 -6.07 15.80
C GLU A 142 -18.15 -6.04 15.82
N THR A 143 -17.55 -6.83 16.72
CA THR A 143 -16.11 -6.96 16.81
C THR A 143 -15.65 -8.38 16.57
N GLY A 144 -14.41 -8.53 16.09
CA GLY A 144 -13.77 -9.81 15.89
C GLY A 144 -12.28 -9.66 15.67
N PHE A 145 -11.64 -10.71 15.20
CA PHE A 145 -10.18 -10.75 15.01
C PHE A 145 -9.86 -11.19 13.57
N ILE A 146 -9.04 -10.40 12.91
CA ILE A 146 -8.48 -10.72 11.58
C ILE A 146 -6.97 -10.90 11.72
N ALA A 147 -6.40 -11.85 10.99
CA ALA A 147 -4.96 -12.04 10.95
C ALA A 147 -4.27 -10.77 10.38
N THR A 148 -3.20 -10.32 11.02
CA THR A 148 -2.51 -9.06 10.67
C THR A 148 -2.02 -9.06 9.23
N ASP A 149 -1.59 -10.21 8.70
CA ASP A 149 -1.15 -10.40 7.31
C ASP A 149 -2.28 -10.22 6.26
N LYS A 150 -3.52 -10.04 6.71
CA LYS A 150 -4.71 -9.75 5.87
C LYS A 150 -5.18 -8.31 5.96
N LEU A 151 -4.47 -7.48 6.69
CA LEU A 151 -4.84 -6.09 6.93
C LEU A 151 -3.75 -5.15 6.41
N ARG A 152 -4.18 -4.09 5.70
CA ARG A 152 -3.29 -3.03 5.26
C ARG A 152 -3.83 -1.67 5.68
N SER A 153 -2.96 -0.84 6.24
CA SER A 153 -3.33 0.53 6.62
C SER A 153 -3.69 1.35 5.38
N LEU A 154 -4.73 2.17 5.48
CA LEU A 154 -5.12 3.10 4.41
C LEU A 154 -4.12 4.23 4.21
N VAL A 155 -3.28 4.51 5.20
CA VAL A 155 -2.22 5.53 5.17
C VAL A 155 -0.82 4.96 4.99
N ASP A 156 -0.72 3.71 4.59
CA ASP A 156 0.54 3.03 4.32
C ASP A 156 1.21 3.53 3.02
N TYR A 157 2.29 2.89 2.61
CA TYR A 157 3.03 3.26 1.41
C TYR A 157 2.15 3.34 0.17
N ARG A 158 2.40 4.36 -0.63
CA ARG A 158 1.84 4.55 -1.98
C ARG A 158 2.91 5.01 -2.95
N LEU A 159 2.80 4.54 -4.18
CA LEU A 159 3.63 4.98 -5.29
C LEU A 159 2.77 5.78 -6.26
N ILE A 160 3.20 7.01 -6.55
CA ILE A 160 2.51 7.88 -7.50
C ILE A 160 3.42 8.08 -8.71
N ALA A 161 2.86 7.85 -9.90
CA ALA A 161 3.53 8.14 -11.16
C ALA A 161 2.73 9.15 -11.96
N SER A 162 3.41 10.10 -12.58
CA SER A 162 2.79 11.08 -13.46
C SER A 162 3.61 11.31 -14.74
N SER A 163 2.93 11.81 -15.78
CA SER A 163 3.57 12.16 -17.04
C SER A 163 3.92 13.64 -17.07
N ARG A 164 5.21 13.95 -17.19
CA ARG A 164 5.71 15.28 -17.46
C ARG A 164 6.41 15.29 -18.83
N ASN A 165 5.97 16.14 -19.74
CA ASN A 165 6.51 16.24 -21.10
C ASN A 165 6.50 14.88 -21.86
N GLY A 166 5.42 14.12 -21.70
CA GLY A 166 5.24 12.81 -22.35
C GLY A 166 6.08 11.67 -21.79
N ARG A 167 6.79 11.90 -20.67
CA ARG A 167 7.58 10.86 -19.99
C ARG A 167 6.96 10.55 -18.64
N TRP A 168 6.65 9.29 -18.41
CA TRP A 168 6.19 8.78 -17.13
C TRP A 168 7.36 8.64 -16.15
N ARG A 169 7.15 9.11 -14.91
CA ARG A 169 8.10 9.01 -13.80
C ARG A 169 7.36 8.72 -12.51
N ILE A 170 7.98 7.96 -11.62
CA ILE A 170 7.57 7.87 -10.22
C ILE A 170 7.89 9.23 -9.59
N THR A 171 6.85 9.91 -9.12
CA THR A 171 6.97 11.25 -8.53
C THR A 171 6.89 11.26 -7.01
N ALA A 172 6.32 10.20 -6.43
CA ALA A 172 6.30 9.98 -4.99
C ALA A 172 6.31 8.48 -4.66
N PHE A 173 6.98 8.13 -3.58
CA PHE A 173 6.90 6.83 -2.93
C PHE A 173 6.94 7.08 -1.42
N ILE A 174 5.78 7.18 -0.80
CA ILE A 174 5.59 7.74 0.55
C ILE A 174 4.58 6.94 1.34
N ALA A 175 4.75 6.93 2.68
CA ALA A 175 3.74 6.51 3.65
C ALA A 175 3.30 7.70 4.51
N GLY A 176 2.15 7.56 5.18
CA GLY A 176 1.55 8.63 5.98
C GLY A 176 0.66 9.57 5.17
N ASP A 177 0.19 10.63 5.83
CA ASP A 177 -0.68 11.65 5.25
C ASP A 177 -0.06 13.04 5.44
#